data_390822770be1285c4c5b3f293e2fe066
#
_entry.id   390822770be1285c4c5b3f293e2fe066
#
_cell.length_a   1.000
_cell.length_b   1.000
_cell.length_c   1.000
_cell.angle_alpha   90.00
_cell.angle_beta   90.00
_cell.angle_gamma   90.00
#
_symmetry.space_group_name_H-M   'P 1'
#
loop_
_entity.id
_entity.type
_entity.pdbx_description
1 polymer ?
#
loop_
_entity_poly.entity_id
_entity_poly.type
_entity_poly.pdbx_seq_one_letter_code
_entity_poly.pdbx_strand_id
1 'polypeptide(L)'
;MDLKTEFTFDLQNEEFETIRQGIRAYNAQHLPDGEVKKIGCFVRNEEGNLVGGLTGDLFTNSVFVEFLWLDEHYRQHGLGSQLMQRLEHEVKPQGVTVICLDTYSFQALDFYLKLGFEQVGQYSDYPAKGINKYFLQKVI
;
A
#
# COMPACT_ATOMS: atom_id res chain seq x y z
N MET A 1 41.64 2.28 -7.49
CA MET A 1 40.43 1.92 -8.23
C MET A 1 39.82 3.19 -8.82
N ASP A 2 39.76 3.24 -10.14
CA ASP A 2 39.24 4.41 -10.84
C ASP A 2 37.75 4.21 -11.09
N LEU A 3 36.93 4.82 -10.23
CA LEU A 3 35.48 4.75 -10.34
C LEU A 3 34.93 6.13 -10.70
N LYS A 4 33.88 6.12 -11.50
CA LYS A 4 33.21 7.35 -11.94
C LYS A 4 31.75 7.28 -11.55
N THR A 5 31.17 8.42 -11.19
CA THR A 5 29.72 8.55 -11.03
C THR A 5 29.17 9.24 -12.28
N GLU A 6 27.98 8.80 -12.66
CA GLU A 6 27.24 9.39 -13.78
C GLU A 6 25.84 9.75 -13.32
N PHE A 7 25.25 10.79 -13.90
CA PHE A 7 23.87 11.17 -13.65
C PHE A 7 23.13 11.33 -14.99
N THR A 8 21.89 10.92 -15.02
CA THR A 8 21.05 11.08 -16.22
C THR A 8 19.60 11.46 -15.82
N PHE A 9 18.98 12.31 -16.62
CA PHE A 9 17.53 12.55 -16.55
C PHE A 9 16.76 11.59 -17.47
N ASP A 10 17.44 10.65 -18.14
CA ASP A 10 16.85 9.69 -19.07
C ASP A 10 17.32 8.28 -18.75
N LEU A 11 16.81 7.74 -17.64
CA LEU A 11 17.20 6.40 -17.16
C LEU A 11 16.79 5.32 -18.16
N GLN A 12 17.77 4.53 -18.60
CA GLN A 12 17.53 3.42 -19.50
C GLN A 12 17.17 2.16 -18.72
N ASN A 13 16.43 1.26 -19.38
CA ASN A 13 15.96 0.03 -18.74
C ASN A 13 17.09 -0.88 -18.27
N GLU A 14 18.20 -0.92 -19.00
CA GLU A 14 19.34 -1.77 -18.65
C GLU A 14 19.91 -1.41 -17.28
N GLU A 15 20.19 -0.13 -17.04
CA GLU A 15 20.73 0.34 -15.77
C GLU A 15 19.71 0.18 -14.64
N PHE A 16 18.45 0.49 -14.93
CA PHE A 16 17.37 0.30 -13.96
C PHE A 16 17.30 -1.15 -13.49
N GLU A 17 17.27 -2.11 -14.42
CA GLU A 17 17.15 -3.53 -14.08
C GLU A 17 18.38 -4.06 -13.35
N THR A 18 19.57 -3.57 -13.72
CA THR A 18 20.80 -3.97 -13.03
C THR A 18 20.77 -3.56 -11.56
N ILE A 19 20.36 -2.32 -11.29
CA ILE A 19 20.26 -1.81 -9.91
C ILE A 19 19.16 -2.54 -9.15
N ARG A 20 18.00 -2.73 -9.79
CA ARG A 20 16.86 -3.42 -9.18
C ARG A 20 17.21 -4.85 -8.77
N GLN A 21 17.85 -5.59 -9.66
CA GLN A 21 18.30 -6.95 -9.38
C GLN A 21 19.35 -7.00 -8.28
N GLY A 22 20.25 -6.02 -8.26
CA GLY A 22 21.28 -5.93 -7.23
C GLY A 22 20.68 -5.76 -5.83
N ILE A 23 19.75 -4.85 -5.67
CA ILE A 23 19.12 -4.63 -4.35
C ILE A 23 18.23 -5.83 -3.96
N ARG A 24 17.55 -6.44 -4.93
CA ARG A 24 16.76 -7.65 -4.67
C ARG A 24 17.59 -8.81 -4.18
N ALA A 25 18.75 -9.04 -4.81
CA ALA A 25 19.66 -10.09 -4.40
C ALA A 25 20.20 -9.86 -2.99
N TYR A 26 20.52 -8.63 -2.67
CA TYR A 26 20.95 -8.25 -1.33
C TYR A 26 19.84 -8.49 -0.30
N ASN A 27 18.63 -8.03 -0.59
CA ASN A 27 17.51 -8.15 0.32
C ASN A 27 17.10 -9.61 0.57
N ALA A 28 17.23 -10.47 -0.45
CA ALA A 28 16.88 -11.89 -0.34
C ALA A 28 17.68 -12.62 0.73
N GLN A 29 18.85 -12.12 1.09
CA GLN A 29 19.68 -12.69 2.15
C GLN A 29 19.15 -12.40 3.56
N HIS A 30 18.29 -11.40 3.69
CA HIS A 30 17.84 -10.89 4.99
C HIS A 30 16.32 -10.98 5.18
N LEU A 31 15.54 -10.98 4.10
CA LEU A 31 14.09 -11.08 4.18
C LEU A 31 13.67 -12.55 4.29
N PRO A 32 12.52 -12.83 4.93
CA PRO A 32 11.97 -14.18 4.95
C PRO A 32 11.69 -14.68 3.54
N ASP A 33 11.77 -16.00 3.36
CA ASP A 33 11.34 -16.63 2.12
C ASP A 33 9.83 -16.46 1.92
N GLY A 34 9.40 -16.40 0.68
CA GLY A 34 8.00 -16.31 0.33
C GLY A 34 7.78 -15.40 -0.85
N GLU A 35 6.59 -15.48 -1.40
CA GLU A 35 6.16 -14.65 -2.50
C GLU A 35 5.15 -13.63 -2.03
N VAL A 36 5.17 -12.46 -2.65
CA VAL A 36 4.14 -11.46 -2.44
C VAL A 36 2.85 -11.95 -3.11
N LYS A 37 1.78 -12.05 -2.34
CA LYS A 37 0.47 -12.43 -2.85
C LYS A 37 -0.38 -11.19 -3.04
N LYS A 38 -0.83 -10.96 -4.27
CA LYS A 38 -1.77 -9.89 -4.58
C LYS A 38 -3.16 -10.28 -4.07
N ILE A 39 -3.77 -9.42 -3.28
CA ILE A 39 -5.10 -9.66 -2.71
C ILE A 39 -6.03 -8.50 -3.03
N GLY A 40 -7.32 -8.76 -2.96
CA GLY A 40 -8.34 -7.74 -3.21
C GLY A 40 -9.63 -8.05 -2.49
N CYS A 41 -10.40 -7.00 -2.25
CA CYS A 41 -11.75 -7.10 -1.68
C CYS A 41 -12.63 -6.07 -2.40
N PHE A 42 -13.79 -6.49 -2.88
CA PHE A 42 -14.55 -5.70 -3.86
C PHE A 42 -15.97 -5.46 -3.43
N VAL A 43 -16.55 -4.36 -3.92
CA VAL A 43 -17.99 -4.07 -3.85
C VAL A 43 -18.52 -4.10 -5.28
N ARG A 44 -19.59 -4.88 -5.49
CA ARG A 44 -20.29 -4.93 -6.76
C ARG A 44 -21.73 -4.52 -6.56
N ASN A 45 -22.29 -3.84 -7.54
CA ASN A 45 -23.72 -3.49 -7.51
C ASN A 45 -24.56 -4.68 -7.98
N GLU A 46 -25.88 -4.52 -8.02
CA GLU A 46 -26.81 -5.59 -8.43
C GLU A 46 -26.57 -6.08 -9.86
N GLU A 47 -26.04 -5.22 -10.72
CA GLU A 47 -25.72 -5.56 -12.10
C GLU A 47 -24.37 -6.30 -12.24
N GLY A 48 -23.65 -6.47 -11.14
CA GLY A 48 -22.34 -7.11 -11.12
C GLY A 48 -21.17 -6.19 -11.45
N ASN A 49 -21.42 -4.89 -11.59
CA ASN A 49 -20.36 -3.92 -11.88
C ASN A 49 -19.54 -3.64 -10.62
N LEU A 50 -18.25 -3.54 -10.80
CA LEU A 50 -17.33 -3.22 -9.71
C LEU A 50 -17.42 -1.72 -9.42
N VAL A 51 -17.90 -1.37 -8.23
CA VAL A 51 -18.13 0.02 -7.83
C VAL A 51 -17.19 0.48 -6.72
N GLY A 52 -16.31 -0.38 -6.27
CA GLY A 52 -15.28 -0.04 -5.30
C GLY A 52 -14.52 -1.25 -4.84
N GLY A 53 -13.48 -1.01 -4.05
CA GLY A 53 -12.68 -2.09 -3.52
C GLY A 53 -11.33 -1.63 -3.01
N LEU A 54 -10.59 -2.58 -2.50
CA LEU A 54 -9.19 -2.40 -2.15
C LEU A 54 -8.32 -3.44 -2.80
N THR A 55 -7.07 -3.09 -2.99
CA THR A 55 -6.02 -4.01 -3.41
C THR A 55 -4.90 -3.95 -2.40
N GLY A 56 -4.17 -5.04 -2.27
CA GLY A 56 -3.05 -5.08 -1.35
C GLY A 56 -2.06 -6.17 -1.68
N ASP A 57 -0.93 -6.08 -1.00
CA ASP A 57 0.15 -7.06 -1.09
C ASP A 57 0.27 -7.75 0.27
N LEU A 58 0.09 -9.06 0.27
CA LEU A 58 0.31 -9.89 1.46
C LEU A 58 1.69 -10.50 1.36
N PHE A 59 2.53 -10.23 2.35
CA PHE A 59 3.85 -10.82 2.42
C PHE A 59 4.16 -11.18 3.87
N THR A 60 4.38 -12.45 4.13
CA THR A 60 4.64 -13.02 5.45
C THR A 60 3.60 -12.58 6.48
N ASN A 61 3.92 -11.69 7.41
CA ASN A 61 3.03 -11.25 8.49
C ASN A 61 2.35 -9.91 8.22
N SER A 62 2.46 -9.37 7.00
CA SER A 62 2.00 -8.02 6.72
C SER A 62 1.13 -7.95 5.47
N VAL A 63 0.25 -6.97 5.46
CA VAL A 63 -0.45 -6.52 4.25
C VAL A 63 -0.15 -5.04 4.06
N PHE A 64 0.23 -4.68 2.84
CA PHE A 64 0.27 -3.29 2.41
C PHE A 64 -0.93 -3.03 1.52
N VAL A 65 -1.84 -2.15 1.96
CA VAL A 65 -3.00 -1.75 1.16
C VAL A 65 -2.53 -0.72 0.15
N GLU A 66 -2.54 -1.11 -1.13
CA GLU A 66 -2.05 -0.26 -2.19
C GLU A 66 -3.07 0.78 -2.61
N PHE A 67 -4.32 0.34 -2.85
CA PHE A 67 -5.41 1.24 -3.25
C PHE A 67 -6.67 0.90 -2.49
N LEU A 68 -7.42 1.94 -2.12
CA LEU A 68 -8.80 1.84 -1.63
C LEU A 68 -9.61 2.91 -2.35
N TRP A 69 -10.65 2.47 -3.08
CA TRP A 69 -11.45 3.39 -3.88
C TRP A 69 -12.91 2.95 -3.86
N LEU A 70 -13.79 3.94 -3.81
CA LEU A 70 -15.23 3.78 -4.01
C LEU A 70 -15.70 4.82 -5.02
N ASP A 71 -16.53 4.38 -5.96
CA ASP A 71 -17.22 5.30 -6.85
C ASP A 71 -18.01 6.32 -6.02
N GLU A 72 -18.07 7.57 -6.47
CA GLU A 72 -18.64 8.67 -5.68
C GLU A 72 -20.10 8.44 -5.26
N HIS A 73 -20.87 7.71 -6.07
CA HIS A 73 -22.28 7.40 -5.76
C HIS A 73 -22.44 6.39 -4.63
N TYR A 74 -21.37 5.71 -4.25
CA TYR A 74 -21.38 4.65 -3.25
C TYR A 74 -20.63 5.03 -1.98
N ARG A 75 -20.17 6.27 -1.88
CA ARG A 75 -19.48 6.78 -0.70
C ARG A 75 -20.47 7.12 0.41
N GLN A 76 -19.97 7.23 1.65
CA GLN A 76 -20.74 7.62 2.83
C GLN A 76 -21.84 6.61 3.23
N HIS A 77 -21.67 5.35 2.84
CA HIS A 77 -22.54 4.24 3.22
C HIS A 77 -21.84 3.20 4.09
N GLY A 78 -20.64 3.51 4.61
CA GLY A 78 -19.87 2.60 5.45
C GLY A 78 -19.16 1.51 4.69
N LEU A 79 -19.13 1.54 3.36
CA LEU A 79 -18.51 0.49 2.54
C LEU A 79 -17.01 0.43 2.70
N GLY A 80 -16.34 1.58 2.83
CA GLY A 80 -14.91 1.63 3.08
C GLY A 80 -14.52 0.91 4.37
N SER A 81 -15.28 1.15 5.43
CA SER A 81 -15.10 0.45 6.71
C SER A 81 -15.33 -1.04 6.58
N GLN A 82 -16.38 -1.44 5.85
CA GLN A 82 -16.67 -2.85 5.61
C GLN A 82 -15.55 -3.55 4.84
N LEU A 83 -14.99 -2.90 3.83
CA LEU A 83 -13.86 -3.43 3.06
C LEU A 83 -12.64 -3.66 3.96
N MET A 84 -12.30 -2.67 4.77
CA MET A 84 -11.15 -2.77 5.66
C MET A 84 -11.36 -3.82 6.77
N GLN A 85 -12.57 -3.92 7.31
CA GLN A 85 -12.92 -4.94 8.30
C GLN A 85 -12.89 -6.34 7.68
N ARG A 86 -13.38 -6.47 6.45
CA ARG A 86 -13.34 -7.76 5.74
C ARG A 86 -11.91 -8.18 5.45
N LEU A 87 -11.06 -7.24 5.03
CA LEU A 87 -9.64 -7.52 4.84
C LEU A 87 -9.02 -8.08 6.11
N GLU A 88 -9.22 -7.40 7.23
CA GLU A 88 -8.66 -7.78 8.52
C GLU A 88 -9.13 -9.18 8.93
N HIS A 89 -10.42 -9.46 8.76
CA HIS A 89 -11.02 -10.76 9.08
C HIS A 89 -10.41 -11.88 8.24
N GLU A 90 -10.19 -11.65 6.95
CA GLU A 90 -9.69 -12.67 6.04
C GLU A 90 -8.19 -12.94 6.19
N VAL A 91 -7.39 -11.91 6.49
CA VAL A 91 -5.93 -12.08 6.53
C VAL A 91 -5.39 -12.49 7.91
N LYS A 92 -6.13 -12.21 8.96
CA LYS A 92 -5.70 -12.54 10.32
C LYS A 92 -5.44 -14.05 10.51
N PRO A 93 -6.31 -14.95 10.03
CA PRO A 93 -6.04 -16.39 10.10
C PRO A 93 -4.83 -16.84 9.28
N GLN A 94 -4.39 -16.02 8.34
CA GLN A 94 -3.20 -16.31 7.51
C GLN A 94 -1.89 -15.92 8.20
N GLY A 95 -1.95 -15.46 9.45
CA GLY A 95 -0.76 -15.07 10.21
C GLY A 95 -0.39 -13.59 10.04
N VAL A 96 -1.25 -12.77 9.46
CA VAL A 96 -1.01 -11.34 9.34
C VAL A 96 -1.22 -10.68 10.69
N THR A 97 -0.23 -9.88 11.11
CA THR A 97 -0.24 -9.18 12.39
C THR A 97 -0.23 -7.66 12.23
N VAL A 98 0.01 -7.16 11.01
CA VAL A 98 0.12 -5.73 10.76
C VAL A 98 -0.40 -5.39 9.38
N ILE A 99 -1.14 -4.29 9.29
CA ILE A 99 -1.61 -3.70 8.04
C ILE A 99 -1.00 -2.31 7.91
N CYS A 100 -0.39 -2.03 6.77
CA CYS A 100 0.26 -0.78 6.47
C CYS A 100 -0.37 -0.14 5.24
N LEU A 101 -0.38 1.18 5.20
CA LEU A 101 -0.82 1.93 4.04
C LEU A 101 -0.26 3.35 4.09
N ASP A 102 -0.43 4.07 3.01
CA ASP A 102 -0.18 5.50 2.99
C ASP A 102 -1.39 6.25 2.43
N THR A 103 -1.51 7.51 2.77
CA THR A 103 -2.59 8.37 2.29
C THR A 103 -2.09 9.81 2.18
N TYR A 104 -2.56 10.52 1.16
CA TYR A 104 -2.25 11.93 1.01
C TYR A 104 -3.15 12.79 1.92
N SER A 105 -2.67 13.99 2.24
CA SER A 105 -3.39 14.94 3.10
C SER A 105 -4.76 15.33 2.56
N PHE A 106 -4.98 15.24 1.24
CA PHE A 106 -6.29 15.53 0.64
C PHE A 106 -7.22 14.31 0.58
N GLN A 107 -6.78 13.14 1.08
CA GLN A 107 -7.56 11.89 1.05
C GLN A 107 -8.24 11.64 2.39
N ALA A 108 -7.93 10.53 3.06
CA ALA A 108 -8.80 9.98 4.11
C ALA A 108 -8.07 9.66 5.42
N LEU A 109 -7.18 10.54 5.88
CA LEU A 109 -6.45 10.30 7.13
C LEU A 109 -7.39 9.99 8.30
N ASP A 110 -8.42 10.83 8.50
CA ASP A 110 -9.35 10.65 9.64
C ASP A 110 -10.11 9.33 9.56
N PHE A 111 -10.45 8.89 8.36
CA PHE A 111 -11.11 7.60 8.14
C PHE A 111 -10.26 6.46 8.71
N TYR A 112 -8.97 6.44 8.38
CA TYR A 112 -8.07 5.40 8.85
C TYR A 112 -7.78 5.50 10.35
N LEU A 113 -7.64 6.70 10.88
CA LEU A 113 -7.45 6.89 12.32
C LEU A 113 -8.64 6.34 13.11
N LYS A 114 -9.85 6.54 12.62
CA LYS A 114 -11.07 5.99 13.25
C LYS A 114 -11.12 4.46 13.19
N LEU A 115 -10.46 3.86 12.22
CA LEU A 115 -10.36 2.40 12.12
C LEU A 115 -9.26 1.81 13.01
N GLY A 116 -8.52 2.64 13.73
CA GLY A 116 -7.48 2.20 14.64
C GLY A 116 -6.07 2.25 14.06
N PHE A 117 -5.88 2.84 12.90
CA PHE A 117 -4.53 3.06 12.35
C PHE A 117 -3.84 4.18 13.11
N GLU A 118 -2.52 4.07 13.23
CA GLU A 118 -1.67 5.11 13.79
C GLU A 118 -0.78 5.68 12.71
N GLN A 119 -0.57 7.00 12.75
CA GLN A 119 0.37 7.64 11.86
C GLN A 119 1.79 7.38 12.38
N VAL A 120 2.60 6.73 11.56
CA VAL A 120 3.97 6.34 11.93
C VAL A 120 5.03 7.15 11.17
N GLY A 121 4.63 7.98 10.21
CA GLY A 121 5.55 8.82 9.48
C GLY A 121 4.85 9.77 8.53
N GLN A 122 5.62 10.66 7.92
CA GLN A 122 5.10 11.68 7.03
C GLN A 122 6.18 12.19 6.09
N TYR A 123 5.80 12.41 4.82
CA TYR A 123 6.53 13.28 3.92
C TYR A 123 5.78 14.59 3.80
N SER A 124 6.47 15.71 4.04
CA SER A 124 5.90 17.04 3.92
C SER A 124 6.23 17.63 2.55
N ASP A 125 5.28 18.37 1.97
CA ASP A 125 5.44 18.96 0.64
C ASP A 125 5.82 17.91 -0.42
N TYR A 126 5.07 16.81 -0.42
CA TYR A 126 5.27 15.66 -1.29
C TYR A 126 3.94 15.15 -1.81
N PRO A 127 3.75 14.95 -3.12
CA PRO A 127 4.71 15.17 -4.21
C PRO A 127 4.79 16.63 -4.68
N ALA A 128 4.11 17.53 -4.00
CA ALA A 128 4.09 18.96 -4.32
C ALA A 128 3.95 19.79 -3.05
N LYS A 129 4.31 21.06 -3.14
CA LYS A 129 4.16 22.00 -2.04
C LYS A 129 2.70 22.05 -1.56
N GLY A 130 2.49 21.95 -0.24
CA GLY A 130 1.16 22.00 0.37
C GLY A 130 0.46 20.64 0.46
N ILE A 131 1.05 19.58 -0.08
CA ILE A 131 0.53 18.23 0.01
C ILE A 131 1.48 17.41 0.88
N ASN A 132 0.92 16.65 1.83
CA ASN A 132 1.71 15.74 2.65
C ASN A 132 1.29 14.30 2.37
N LYS A 133 2.21 13.38 2.57
CA LYS A 133 1.93 11.95 2.50
C LYS A 133 2.15 11.35 3.89
N TYR A 134 1.11 10.69 4.41
CA TYR A 134 1.14 10.07 5.73
C TYR A 134 1.29 8.57 5.61
N PHE A 135 2.12 7.99 6.48
CA PHE A 135 2.32 6.56 6.57
C PHE A 135 1.62 6.04 7.80
N LEU A 136 0.75 5.05 7.62
CA LEU A 136 -0.13 4.54 8.67
C LEU A 136 0.08 3.05 8.87
N GLN A 137 -0.12 2.60 10.12
CA GLN A 137 0.04 1.20 10.48
C GLN A 137 -1.00 0.82 11.53
N LYS A 138 -1.52 -0.40 11.39
CA LYS A 138 -2.42 -0.98 12.40
C LYS A 138 -1.94 -2.38 12.75
N VAL A 139 -1.73 -2.62 14.04
CA VAL A 139 -1.46 -3.97 14.57
C VAL A 139 -2.81 -4.65 14.79
N ILE A 140 -2.95 -5.85 14.26
CA ILE A 140 -4.21 -6.60 14.34
C ILE A 140 -4.07 -7.91 15.11
#